data_185da5f10d4a60b710fbb2e898d6be88
#
_entry.id   185da5f10d4a60b710fbb2e898d6be88
#
_cell.length_a   1.000
_cell.length_b   1.000
_cell.length_c   1.000
_cell.angle_alpha   90.00
_cell.angle_beta   90.00
_cell.angle_gamma   90.00
#
_symmetry.space_group_name_H-M   'P 1'
#
loop_
_entity.id
_entity.type
_entity.pdbx_description
1 polymer ?
#
loop_
_entity_poly.entity_id
_entity_poly.type
_entity_poly.pdbx_seq_one_letter_code
_entity_poly.pdbx_strand_id
1 'polypeptide(L)'
;MANEIGFVVDQTALTSAQATVIQANFDEMKKYLTEMMEPYKTLSISPDDIQAAKAIQARIGKVKDRIEEQRKTVKKMWGVPLAEFEKRCKELTAECDEATSNIKGQLAEYEEQRKQEKGYELSNFFDGCVAESPEVEAYLKWSDIFDSRWLNVTYSIGKAKMEISNAVGKCAEELRQIRSLKSRYETALLDVYKSTHNLALVMQKQIEYANRDAEQRRKELEEQAAEKEKEAHRQE
;
A
#
# COMPACT_ATOMS: atom_id res chain seq x y z
N MET A 1 1.66 -4.86 -35.57
CA MET A 1 1.82 -6.00 -34.61
C MET A 1 3.32 -6.31 -34.58
N ALA A 2 3.98 -6.06 -33.45
CA ALA A 2 5.39 -6.43 -33.27
C ALA A 2 5.46 -7.97 -33.21
N ASN A 3 6.36 -8.56 -34.03
CA ASN A 3 6.63 -9.98 -33.92
C ASN A 3 7.18 -10.26 -32.50
N GLU A 4 6.48 -11.09 -31.74
CA GLU A 4 7.02 -11.61 -30.49
C GLU A 4 8.23 -12.49 -30.79
N ILE A 5 9.42 -12.02 -30.42
CA ILE A 5 10.66 -12.80 -30.50
C ILE A 5 10.72 -13.65 -29.25
N GLY A 6 10.50 -14.96 -29.40
CA GLY A 6 10.68 -15.92 -28.31
C GLY A 6 12.15 -16.07 -27.93
N PHE A 7 12.46 -16.08 -26.63
CA PHE A 7 13.79 -16.50 -26.16
C PHE A 7 13.90 -18.01 -26.26
N VAL A 8 14.76 -18.50 -27.15
CA VAL A 8 14.95 -19.93 -27.43
C VAL A 8 16.37 -20.33 -27.06
N VAL A 9 16.48 -21.31 -26.21
CA VAL A 9 17.77 -21.95 -25.87
C VAL A 9 17.95 -23.18 -26.77
N ASP A 10 19.10 -23.29 -27.42
CA ASP A 10 19.46 -24.50 -28.21
C ASP A 10 19.63 -25.70 -27.28
N GLN A 11 18.55 -26.48 -27.16
CA GLN A 11 18.53 -27.67 -26.34
C GLN A 11 19.41 -28.80 -26.90
N THR A 12 19.71 -28.78 -28.20
CA THR A 12 20.56 -29.76 -28.84
C THR A 12 22.01 -29.59 -28.38
N ALA A 13 22.46 -28.34 -28.27
CA ALA A 13 23.78 -28.01 -27.72
C ALA A 13 23.91 -28.41 -26.23
N LEU A 14 22.81 -28.16 -25.45
CA LEU A 14 22.77 -28.59 -24.05
C LEU A 14 22.77 -30.10 -23.87
N THR A 15 21.99 -30.83 -24.69
CA THR A 15 21.88 -32.29 -24.60
C THR A 15 23.17 -32.97 -25.00
N SER A 16 23.87 -32.46 -26.00
CA SER A 16 25.18 -32.94 -26.40
C SER A 16 26.28 -32.62 -25.38
N ALA A 17 26.20 -31.48 -24.70
CA ALA A 17 27.08 -31.12 -23.59
C ALA A 17 26.81 -31.96 -22.32
N GLN A 18 25.56 -32.33 -22.04
CA GLN A 18 25.19 -33.20 -20.92
C GLN A 18 25.54 -34.68 -21.19
N ALA A 19 25.60 -35.13 -22.44
CA ALA A 19 25.99 -36.48 -22.80
C ALA A 19 27.51 -36.73 -22.68
N THR A 20 28.31 -35.69 -22.51
CA THR A 20 29.75 -35.82 -22.27
C THR A 20 29.99 -36.10 -20.79
N VAL A 21 29.92 -37.38 -20.40
CA VAL A 21 30.42 -37.81 -19.11
C VAL A 21 31.91 -37.42 -19.07
N ILE A 22 32.29 -36.66 -18.05
CA ILE A 22 33.70 -36.28 -17.85
C ILE A 22 34.49 -37.57 -17.65
N GLN A 23 35.24 -37.96 -18.68
CA GLN A 23 36.05 -39.17 -18.62
C GLN A 23 37.33 -38.86 -17.89
N ALA A 24 37.69 -39.73 -16.97
CA ALA A 24 38.97 -39.78 -16.31
C ALA A 24 39.32 -41.27 -16.09
N ASN A 25 40.57 -41.55 -15.84
CA ASN A 25 41.07 -42.91 -15.57
C ASN A 25 40.68 -43.38 -14.13
N PHE A 26 39.42 -43.30 -13.79
CA PHE A 26 38.93 -43.62 -12.43
C PHE A 26 39.23 -45.07 -12.03
N ASP A 27 39.03 -46.03 -12.93
CA ASP A 27 39.24 -47.44 -12.63
C ASP A 27 40.70 -47.77 -12.41
N GLU A 28 41.59 -47.23 -13.25
CA GLU A 28 43.04 -47.38 -13.09
C GLU A 28 43.53 -46.74 -11.79
N MET A 29 43.03 -45.53 -11.48
CA MET A 29 43.38 -44.84 -10.25
C MET A 29 42.87 -45.57 -9.03
N LYS A 30 41.63 -46.11 -9.09
CA LYS A 30 41.06 -46.92 -8.01
C LYS A 30 41.88 -48.19 -7.76
N LYS A 31 42.25 -48.89 -8.82
CA LYS A 31 43.12 -50.09 -8.73
C LYS A 31 44.44 -49.73 -8.10
N TYR A 32 45.12 -48.68 -8.60
CA TYR A 32 46.37 -48.16 -8.05
C TYR A 32 46.33 -47.85 -6.58
N LEU A 33 45.25 -47.09 -6.17
CA LEU A 33 45.07 -46.73 -4.75
C LEU A 33 44.77 -47.96 -3.89
N THR A 34 43.98 -48.90 -4.38
CA THR A 34 43.64 -50.12 -3.64
C THR A 34 44.91 -50.94 -3.43
N GLU A 35 45.70 -51.16 -4.47
CA GLU A 35 46.93 -51.90 -4.37
C GLU A 35 48.00 -51.25 -3.45
N MET A 36 48.07 -49.90 -3.53
CA MET A 36 48.98 -49.11 -2.70
C MET A 36 48.55 -49.10 -1.23
N MET A 37 47.21 -49.10 -0.92
CA MET A 37 46.73 -49.01 0.41
C MET A 37 46.47 -50.34 1.12
N GLU A 38 46.32 -51.44 0.36
CA GLU A 38 46.01 -52.77 0.93
C GLU A 38 46.97 -53.22 2.02
N PRO A 39 48.31 -53.05 1.87
CA PRO A 39 49.29 -53.44 2.91
C PRO A 39 49.09 -52.62 4.22
N TYR A 40 48.40 -51.44 4.15
CA TYR A 40 48.31 -50.52 5.29
C TYR A 40 46.97 -50.56 5.95
N LYS A 41 45.97 -51.29 5.43
CA LYS A 41 44.64 -51.41 6.04
C LYS A 41 44.67 -52.15 7.38
N THR A 42 45.67 -53.04 7.56
CA THR A 42 45.81 -53.91 8.75
C THR A 42 47.11 -53.71 9.49
N LEU A 43 47.90 -52.69 9.11
CA LEU A 43 49.24 -52.48 9.65
C LEU A 43 49.18 -51.99 11.11
N SER A 44 49.83 -52.75 12.00
CA SER A 44 50.19 -52.27 13.35
C SER A 44 51.57 -51.61 13.20
N ILE A 45 51.69 -50.31 13.33
CA ILE A 45 52.91 -49.54 13.18
C ILE A 45 53.81 -49.78 14.38
N SER A 46 54.95 -50.41 14.15
CA SER A 46 56.03 -50.53 15.13
C SER A 46 56.85 -49.23 15.23
N PRO A 47 57.59 -48.97 16.32
CA PRO A 47 58.47 -47.80 16.44
C PRO A 47 59.48 -47.67 15.29
N ASP A 48 59.94 -48.78 14.72
CA ASP A 48 60.87 -48.80 13.63
C ASP A 48 60.28 -48.49 12.25
N ASP A 49 58.96 -48.62 12.12
CA ASP A 49 58.15 -48.34 10.88
C ASP A 49 57.63 -46.93 10.78
N ILE A 50 57.74 -46.09 11.81
CA ILE A 50 57.16 -44.74 11.85
C ILE A 50 57.63 -43.89 10.66
N GLN A 51 58.91 -43.95 10.29
CA GLN A 51 59.42 -43.12 9.20
C GLN A 51 58.84 -43.58 7.84
N ALA A 52 58.72 -44.87 7.63
CA ALA A 52 58.17 -45.46 6.41
C ALA A 52 56.68 -45.15 6.31
N ALA A 53 55.92 -45.26 7.43
CA ALA A 53 54.51 -44.93 7.50
C ALA A 53 54.24 -43.43 7.21
N LYS A 54 55.06 -42.51 7.74
CA LYS A 54 54.97 -41.05 7.41
C LYS A 54 55.22 -40.75 5.94
N ALA A 55 56.21 -41.43 5.32
CA ALA A 55 56.52 -41.28 3.89
C ALA A 55 55.37 -41.75 3.00
N ILE A 56 54.65 -42.79 3.40
CA ILE A 56 53.50 -43.32 2.67
C ILE A 56 52.30 -42.43 2.87
N GLN A 57 52.04 -41.96 4.10
CA GLN A 57 51.01 -41.00 4.39
C GLN A 57 51.15 -39.72 3.54
N ALA A 58 52.38 -39.18 3.43
CA ALA A 58 52.70 -38.05 2.57
C ALA A 58 52.45 -38.33 1.10
N ARG A 59 52.74 -39.54 0.63
CA ARG A 59 52.49 -39.97 -0.74
C ARG A 59 51.01 -40.09 -1.05
N ILE A 60 50.24 -40.66 -0.15
CA ILE A 60 48.78 -40.72 -0.26
C ILE A 60 48.19 -39.31 -0.28
N GLY A 61 48.64 -38.41 0.61
CA GLY A 61 48.27 -37.01 0.64
C GLY A 61 48.48 -36.31 -0.70
N LYS A 62 49.66 -36.46 -1.32
CA LYS A 62 49.94 -35.89 -2.64
C LYS A 62 49.00 -36.41 -3.74
N VAL A 63 48.62 -37.67 -3.70
CA VAL A 63 47.68 -38.24 -4.68
C VAL A 63 46.29 -37.62 -4.46
N LYS A 64 45.82 -37.52 -3.21
CA LYS A 64 44.55 -36.86 -2.85
C LYS A 64 44.54 -35.41 -3.32
N ASP A 65 45.60 -34.65 -3.05
CA ASP A 65 45.70 -33.25 -3.43
C ASP A 65 45.62 -33.07 -4.95
N ARG A 66 46.26 -33.92 -5.73
CA ARG A 66 46.15 -33.90 -7.20
C ARG A 66 44.73 -34.18 -7.70
N ILE A 67 44.04 -35.15 -7.12
CA ILE A 67 42.65 -35.45 -7.47
C ILE A 67 41.78 -34.25 -7.18
N GLU A 68 41.92 -33.60 -6.03
CA GLU A 68 41.16 -32.41 -5.65
C GLU A 68 41.48 -31.20 -6.53
N GLU A 69 42.71 -31.00 -6.91
CA GLU A 69 43.11 -29.93 -7.83
C GLU A 69 42.45 -30.11 -9.21
N GLN A 70 42.50 -31.35 -9.77
CA GLN A 70 41.82 -31.64 -11.03
C GLN A 70 40.29 -31.45 -10.92
N ARG A 71 39.69 -31.92 -9.83
CA ARG A 71 38.25 -31.71 -9.58
C ARG A 71 37.89 -30.23 -9.58
N LYS A 72 38.67 -29.39 -8.88
CA LYS A 72 38.47 -27.92 -8.84
C LYS A 72 38.62 -27.28 -10.22
N THR A 73 39.60 -27.71 -10.98
CA THR A 73 39.88 -27.23 -12.35
C THR A 73 38.70 -27.55 -13.27
N VAL A 74 38.24 -28.80 -13.27
CA VAL A 74 37.07 -29.23 -14.05
C VAL A 74 35.83 -28.42 -13.64
N LYS A 75 35.56 -28.29 -12.34
CA LYS A 75 34.43 -27.47 -11.84
C LYS A 75 34.49 -26.03 -12.34
N LYS A 76 35.68 -25.42 -12.35
CA LYS A 76 35.85 -24.04 -12.85
C LYS A 76 35.59 -23.93 -14.35
N MET A 77 36.11 -24.87 -15.13
CA MET A 77 35.94 -24.88 -16.60
C MET A 77 34.49 -25.07 -17.01
N TRP A 78 33.73 -25.92 -16.32
CA TRP A 78 32.29 -26.15 -16.58
C TRP A 78 31.41 -25.00 -16.07
N GLY A 79 31.84 -24.28 -15.07
CA GLY A 79 31.08 -23.13 -14.51
C GLY A 79 31.16 -21.89 -15.39
N VAL A 80 32.17 -21.72 -16.23
CA VAL A 80 32.33 -20.50 -17.05
C VAL A 80 31.22 -20.29 -18.08
N PRO A 81 30.84 -21.30 -18.91
CA PRO A 81 29.74 -21.10 -19.87
C PRO A 81 28.38 -20.78 -19.21
N LEU A 82 28.08 -21.40 -18.07
CA LEU A 82 26.86 -21.14 -17.32
C LEU A 82 26.86 -19.73 -16.75
N ALA A 83 27.96 -19.28 -16.17
CA ALA A 83 28.07 -17.93 -15.62
C ALA A 83 27.90 -16.84 -16.68
N GLU A 84 28.43 -17.03 -17.87
CA GLU A 84 28.25 -16.10 -19.00
C GLU A 84 26.80 -16.08 -19.51
N PHE A 85 26.16 -17.25 -19.62
CA PHE A 85 24.75 -17.37 -19.96
C PHE A 85 23.87 -16.65 -18.93
N GLU A 86 24.07 -16.91 -17.63
CA GLU A 86 23.33 -16.25 -16.56
C GLU A 86 23.51 -14.72 -16.57
N LYS A 87 24.72 -14.24 -16.87
CA LYS A 87 25.01 -12.82 -16.99
C LYS A 87 24.18 -12.19 -18.11
N ARG A 88 24.16 -12.80 -19.29
CA ARG A 88 23.37 -12.31 -20.44
C ARG A 88 21.87 -12.35 -20.17
N CYS A 89 21.38 -13.40 -19.49
CA CYS A 89 19.99 -13.45 -19.07
C CYS A 89 19.64 -12.28 -18.12
N LYS A 90 20.51 -11.97 -17.15
CA LYS A 90 20.31 -10.82 -16.24
C LYS A 90 20.32 -9.48 -16.96
N GLU A 91 21.16 -9.31 -17.96
CA GLU A 91 21.18 -8.09 -18.79
C GLU A 91 19.84 -7.91 -19.50
N LEU A 92 19.30 -8.96 -20.14
CA LEU A 92 18.01 -8.91 -20.82
C LEU A 92 16.83 -8.66 -19.86
N THR A 93 16.84 -9.31 -18.70
CA THR A 93 15.78 -9.07 -17.70
C THR A 93 15.84 -7.66 -17.11
N ALA A 94 17.04 -7.10 -16.93
CA ALA A 94 17.23 -5.74 -16.48
C ALA A 94 16.63 -4.71 -17.46
N GLU A 95 16.82 -4.90 -18.77
CA GLU A 95 16.18 -4.05 -19.79
C GLU A 95 14.63 -4.13 -19.74
N CYS A 96 14.10 -5.35 -19.53
CA CYS A 96 12.65 -5.53 -19.36
C CYS A 96 12.13 -4.85 -18.09
N ASP A 97 12.87 -4.93 -16.99
CA ASP A 97 12.51 -4.31 -15.72
C ASP A 97 12.54 -2.78 -15.81
N GLU A 98 13.54 -2.22 -16.49
CA GLU A 98 13.64 -0.78 -16.76
C GLU A 98 12.47 -0.28 -17.60
N ALA A 99 12.16 -0.95 -18.71
CA ALA A 99 11.03 -0.60 -19.55
C ALA A 99 9.70 -0.69 -18.78
N THR A 100 9.51 -1.74 -17.99
CA THR A 100 8.33 -1.94 -17.14
C THR A 100 8.20 -0.85 -16.09
N SER A 101 9.31 -0.46 -15.46
CA SER A 101 9.34 0.60 -14.47
C SER A 101 8.96 1.95 -15.07
N ASN A 102 9.48 2.29 -16.23
CA ASN A 102 9.14 3.51 -16.96
C ASN A 102 7.64 3.57 -17.31
N ILE A 103 7.08 2.47 -17.83
CA ILE A 103 5.65 2.40 -18.15
C ILE A 103 4.78 2.56 -16.90
N LYS A 104 5.14 1.89 -15.80
CA LYS A 104 4.43 2.03 -14.52
C LYS A 104 4.49 3.45 -13.99
N GLY A 105 5.63 4.11 -14.08
CA GLY A 105 5.79 5.52 -13.71
C GLY A 105 4.86 6.43 -14.48
N GLN A 106 4.85 6.32 -15.81
CA GLN A 106 3.98 7.13 -16.67
C GLN A 106 2.48 6.87 -16.43
N LEU A 107 2.10 5.60 -16.20
CA LEU A 107 0.72 5.27 -15.86
C LEU A 107 0.29 5.86 -14.51
N ALA A 108 1.18 5.86 -13.52
CA ALA A 108 0.90 6.45 -12.22
C ALA A 108 0.74 7.98 -12.32
N GLU A 109 1.60 8.66 -13.07
CA GLU A 109 1.49 10.10 -13.35
C GLU A 109 0.18 10.44 -14.07
N TYR A 110 -0.16 9.67 -15.10
CA TYR A 110 -1.42 9.86 -15.83
C TYR A 110 -2.65 9.69 -14.93
N GLU A 111 -2.66 8.64 -14.10
CA GLU A 111 -3.75 8.41 -13.15
C GLU A 111 -3.87 9.54 -12.12
N GLU A 112 -2.76 10.07 -11.63
CA GLU A 112 -2.76 11.17 -10.68
C GLU A 112 -3.26 12.47 -11.34
N GLN A 113 -2.79 12.79 -12.53
CA GLN A 113 -3.27 13.94 -13.32
C GLN A 113 -4.77 13.85 -13.56
N ARG A 114 -5.25 12.68 -13.99
CA ARG A 114 -6.67 12.45 -14.23
C ARG A 114 -7.52 12.66 -12.96
N LYS A 115 -7.04 12.20 -11.80
CA LYS A 115 -7.72 12.42 -10.52
C LYS A 115 -7.75 13.90 -10.15
N GLN A 116 -6.66 14.60 -10.35
CA GLN A 116 -6.57 16.04 -10.07
C GLN A 116 -7.51 16.83 -10.98
N GLU A 117 -7.53 16.55 -12.28
CA GLU A 117 -8.44 17.19 -13.24
C GLU A 117 -9.90 16.95 -12.86
N LYS A 118 -10.25 15.70 -12.55
CA LYS A 118 -11.60 15.35 -12.12
C LYS A 118 -11.98 16.02 -10.79
N GLY A 119 -11.05 16.06 -9.84
CA GLY A 119 -11.24 16.74 -8.57
C GLY A 119 -11.47 18.24 -8.75
N TYR A 120 -10.67 18.87 -9.63
CA TYR A 120 -10.83 20.28 -9.96
C TYR A 120 -12.17 20.58 -10.66
N GLU A 121 -12.58 19.74 -11.62
CA GLU A 121 -13.90 19.87 -12.27
C GLU A 121 -15.06 19.79 -11.28
N LEU A 122 -14.99 18.84 -10.33
CA LEU A 122 -16.02 18.68 -9.30
C LEU A 122 -16.04 19.82 -8.29
N SER A 123 -14.87 20.32 -7.89
CA SER A 123 -14.77 21.50 -7.02
C SER A 123 -15.34 22.75 -7.67
N ASN A 124 -15.01 23.01 -8.94
CA ASN A 124 -15.59 24.13 -9.68
C ASN A 124 -17.11 24.00 -9.84
N PHE A 125 -17.59 22.77 -10.03
CA PHE A 125 -19.03 22.53 -10.10
C PHE A 125 -19.71 22.82 -8.75
N PHE A 126 -19.08 22.45 -7.63
CA PHE A 126 -19.55 22.80 -6.29
C PHE A 126 -19.62 24.32 -6.11
N ASP A 127 -18.56 25.03 -6.47
CA ASP A 127 -18.50 26.50 -6.36
C ASP A 127 -19.61 27.15 -7.20
N GLY A 128 -19.92 26.61 -8.38
CA GLY A 128 -21.06 27.01 -9.19
C GLY A 128 -22.40 26.81 -8.49
N CYS A 129 -22.62 25.65 -7.87
CA CYS A 129 -23.84 25.37 -7.11
C CYS A 129 -24.01 26.30 -5.88
N VAL A 130 -22.91 26.61 -5.19
CA VAL A 130 -22.89 27.55 -4.07
C VAL A 130 -23.18 28.99 -4.54
N ALA A 131 -22.65 29.38 -5.70
CA ALA A 131 -22.95 30.70 -6.29
C ALA A 131 -24.45 30.90 -6.62
N GLU A 132 -25.15 29.81 -7.00
CA GLU A 132 -26.61 29.80 -7.19
C GLU A 132 -27.41 29.84 -5.87
N SER A 133 -26.78 29.47 -4.76
CA SER A 133 -27.38 29.45 -3.41
C SER A 133 -26.43 30.12 -2.41
N PRO A 134 -26.27 31.46 -2.44
CA PRO A 134 -25.27 32.19 -1.64
C PRO A 134 -25.42 32.01 -0.13
N GLU A 135 -26.62 31.69 0.34
CA GLU A 135 -26.87 31.40 1.76
C GLU A 135 -26.15 30.18 2.30
N VAL A 136 -25.68 29.29 1.42
CA VAL A 136 -25.01 28.04 1.77
C VAL A 136 -23.50 28.26 2.02
N GLU A 137 -22.88 29.27 1.42
CA GLU A 137 -21.43 29.52 1.42
C GLU A 137 -20.80 29.52 2.83
N ALA A 138 -21.48 30.11 3.79
CA ALA A 138 -21.01 30.18 5.18
C ALA A 138 -21.13 28.87 5.96
N TYR A 139 -21.89 27.89 5.45
CA TYR A 139 -22.30 26.70 6.19
C TYR A 139 -21.83 25.40 5.58
N LEU A 140 -21.48 25.33 4.29
CA LEU A 140 -21.06 24.12 3.63
C LEU A 140 -19.78 24.38 2.84
N LYS A 141 -18.75 23.59 3.09
CA LYS A 141 -17.47 23.65 2.40
C LYS A 141 -17.30 22.44 1.51
N TRP A 142 -16.46 22.57 0.49
CA TRP A 142 -16.06 21.44 -0.35
C TRP A 142 -15.57 20.25 0.46
N SER A 143 -14.74 20.50 1.48
CA SER A 143 -14.20 19.45 2.37
C SER A 143 -15.26 18.63 3.11
N ASP A 144 -16.44 19.20 3.34
CA ASP A 144 -17.50 18.57 4.13
C ASP A 144 -18.28 17.52 3.33
N ILE A 145 -18.25 17.65 1.99
CA ILE A 145 -18.98 16.77 1.07
C ILE A 145 -18.08 15.91 0.19
N PHE A 146 -16.79 16.26 0.10
CA PHE A 146 -15.87 15.56 -0.79
C PHE A 146 -15.75 14.07 -0.46
N ASP A 147 -15.99 13.24 -1.48
CA ASP A 147 -15.81 11.79 -1.40
C ASP A 147 -14.70 11.35 -2.38
N SER A 148 -13.62 10.79 -1.85
CA SER A 148 -12.49 10.30 -2.65
C SER A 148 -12.90 9.25 -3.70
N ARG A 149 -14.01 8.53 -3.50
CA ARG A 149 -14.56 7.57 -4.47
C ARG A 149 -14.95 8.24 -5.78
N TRP A 150 -15.31 9.52 -5.76
CA TRP A 150 -15.63 10.26 -6.98
C TRP A 150 -14.47 10.31 -7.97
N LEU A 151 -13.22 10.25 -7.48
CA LEU A 151 -12.02 10.28 -8.32
C LEU A 151 -11.76 8.97 -9.04
N ASN A 152 -12.40 7.86 -8.67
CA ASN A 152 -12.24 6.58 -9.33
C ASN A 152 -12.67 6.64 -10.81
N VAL A 153 -11.99 5.86 -11.66
CA VAL A 153 -12.31 5.76 -13.11
C VAL A 153 -13.77 5.31 -13.33
N THR A 154 -14.20 4.34 -12.54
CA THR A 154 -15.54 3.73 -12.66
C THR A 154 -16.66 4.60 -12.10
N TYR A 155 -16.33 5.67 -11.37
CA TYR A 155 -17.34 6.55 -10.81
C TYR A 155 -17.75 7.62 -11.84
N SER A 156 -19.03 7.64 -12.23
CA SER A 156 -19.54 8.61 -13.20
C SER A 156 -19.44 10.02 -12.67
N ILE A 157 -18.91 10.93 -13.48
CA ILE A 157 -18.84 12.36 -13.14
C ILE A 157 -20.24 12.99 -12.99
N GLY A 158 -21.19 12.56 -13.81
CA GLY A 158 -22.58 13.01 -13.69
C GLY A 158 -23.21 12.58 -12.37
N LYS A 159 -22.90 11.38 -11.88
CA LYS A 159 -23.36 10.93 -10.55
C LYS A 159 -22.74 11.76 -9.43
N ALA A 160 -21.44 12.06 -9.49
CA ALA A 160 -20.77 12.91 -8.52
C ALA A 160 -21.37 14.33 -8.50
N LYS A 161 -21.60 14.94 -9.67
CA LYS A 161 -22.24 16.25 -9.80
C LYS A 161 -23.66 16.26 -9.21
N MET A 162 -24.41 15.19 -9.42
CA MET A 162 -25.75 15.06 -8.83
C MET A 162 -25.71 14.98 -7.29
N GLU A 163 -24.75 14.24 -6.74
CA GLU A 163 -24.55 14.15 -5.28
C GLU A 163 -24.13 15.50 -4.69
N ILE A 164 -23.28 16.26 -5.38
CA ILE A 164 -22.89 17.62 -5.00
C ILE A 164 -24.09 18.55 -5.01
N SER A 165 -24.86 18.58 -6.10
CA SER A 165 -26.06 19.40 -6.22
C SER A 165 -27.09 19.08 -5.13
N ASN A 166 -27.30 17.79 -4.83
CA ASN A 166 -28.17 17.34 -3.77
C ASN A 166 -27.70 17.81 -2.38
N ALA A 167 -26.38 17.77 -2.12
CA ALA A 167 -25.82 18.21 -0.85
C ALA A 167 -26.01 19.72 -0.64
N VAL A 168 -25.74 20.54 -1.67
CA VAL A 168 -25.95 21.99 -1.65
C VAL A 168 -27.46 22.32 -1.50
N GLY A 169 -28.31 21.68 -2.29
CA GLY A 169 -29.76 21.89 -2.22
C GLY A 169 -30.32 21.48 -0.86
N LYS A 170 -29.88 20.38 -0.29
CA LYS A 170 -30.25 19.95 1.06
C LYS A 170 -29.85 21.00 2.11
N CYS A 171 -28.61 21.49 2.05
CA CYS A 171 -28.14 22.52 2.98
C CYS A 171 -28.99 23.80 2.87
N ALA A 172 -29.29 24.28 1.66
CA ALA A 172 -30.11 25.44 1.43
C ALA A 172 -31.56 25.28 2.02
N GLU A 173 -32.12 24.08 1.85
CA GLU A 173 -33.45 23.77 2.39
C GLU A 173 -33.44 23.73 3.92
N GLU A 174 -32.45 23.10 4.53
CA GLU A 174 -32.30 23.02 5.99
C GLU A 174 -32.07 24.40 6.61
N LEU A 175 -31.28 25.27 5.97
CA LEU A 175 -31.11 26.66 6.39
C LEU A 175 -32.43 27.45 6.32
N ARG A 176 -33.23 27.28 5.25
CA ARG A 176 -34.56 27.89 5.14
C ARG A 176 -35.48 27.42 6.25
N GLN A 177 -35.46 26.14 6.58
CA GLN A 177 -36.25 25.59 7.69
C GLN A 177 -35.83 26.20 9.02
N ILE A 178 -34.54 26.32 9.33
CA ILE A 178 -34.07 26.96 10.57
C ILE A 178 -34.51 28.40 10.66
N ARG A 179 -34.38 29.19 9.59
CA ARG A 179 -34.81 30.59 9.56
C ARG A 179 -36.33 30.74 9.67
N SER A 180 -37.10 29.79 9.12
CA SER A 180 -38.58 29.80 9.21
C SER A 180 -39.12 29.67 10.63
N LEU A 181 -38.30 29.15 11.57
CA LEU A 181 -38.64 29.06 12.99
C LEU A 181 -38.79 30.45 13.64
N LYS A 182 -38.23 31.49 13.03
CA LYS A 182 -38.23 32.86 13.57
C LYS A 182 -37.83 32.90 15.05
N SER A 183 -36.91 32.04 15.44
CA SER A 183 -36.46 31.91 16.82
C SER A 183 -35.60 33.11 17.23
N ARG A 184 -35.76 33.59 18.46
CA ARG A 184 -34.80 34.56 19.03
C ARG A 184 -33.38 34.00 19.18
N TYR A 185 -33.24 32.69 19.05
CA TYR A 185 -31.96 31.96 19.11
C TYR A 185 -31.45 31.57 17.72
N GLU A 186 -31.93 32.17 16.64
CA GLU A 186 -31.58 31.81 15.25
C GLU A 186 -30.09 31.70 15.04
N THR A 187 -29.29 32.68 15.49
CA THR A 187 -27.85 32.67 15.36
C THR A 187 -27.22 31.42 16.03
N ALA A 188 -27.62 31.12 17.26
CA ALA A 188 -27.11 29.95 17.99
C ALA A 188 -27.50 28.62 17.32
N LEU A 189 -28.71 28.56 16.74
CA LEU A 189 -29.18 27.40 15.98
C LEU A 189 -28.39 27.22 14.68
N LEU A 190 -28.10 28.31 13.98
CA LEU A 190 -27.27 28.31 12.78
C LEU A 190 -25.81 27.91 13.08
N ASP A 191 -25.25 28.31 14.22
CA ASP A 191 -23.93 27.88 14.67
C ASP A 191 -23.89 26.36 14.97
N VAL A 192 -24.93 25.82 15.59
CA VAL A 192 -25.08 24.37 15.78
C VAL A 192 -25.16 23.67 14.44
N TYR A 193 -25.94 24.18 13.49
CA TYR A 193 -26.04 23.63 12.15
C TYR A 193 -24.67 23.63 11.43
N LYS A 194 -23.97 24.76 11.46
CA LYS A 194 -22.64 24.92 10.84
C LYS A 194 -21.61 23.90 11.34
N SER A 195 -21.71 23.55 12.62
CA SER A 195 -20.75 22.60 13.22
C SER A 195 -21.14 21.13 13.04
N THR A 196 -22.42 20.83 12.80
CA THR A 196 -22.93 19.46 12.83
C THR A 196 -23.56 18.99 11.51
N HIS A 197 -23.97 19.91 10.65
CA HIS A 197 -24.79 19.66 9.46
C HIS A 197 -25.99 18.72 9.72
N ASN A 198 -26.59 18.87 10.91
CA ASN A 198 -27.63 17.98 11.41
C ASN A 198 -28.88 18.81 11.88
N LEU A 199 -29.88 18.87 11.01
CA LEU A 199 -31.11 19.58 11.30
C LEU A 199 -31.85 19.02 12.51
N ALA A 200 -31.84 17.70 12.74
CA ALA A 200 -32.52 17.10 13.89
C ALA A 200 -31.92 17.58 15.21
N LEU A 201 -30.60 17.73 15.28
CA LEU A 201 -29.93 18.28 16.46
C LEU A 201 -30.28 19.75 16.68
N VAL A 202 -30.42 20.55 15.61
CA VAL A 202 -30.83 21.94 15.67
C VAL A 202 -32.26 22.04 16.21
N MET A 203 -33.18 21.18 15.73
CA MET A 203 -34.55 21.15 16.23
C MET A 203 -34.63 20.75 17.71
N GLN A 204 -33.79 19.82 18.14
CA GLN A 204 -33.70 19.47 19.56
C GLN A 204 -33.24 20.67 20.41
N LYS A 205 -32.22 21.41 19.94
CA LYS A 205 -31.74 22.62 20.61
C LYS A 205 -32.81 23.71 20.65
N GLN A 206 -33.60 23.88 19.62
CA GLN A 206 -34.75 24.81 19.63
C GLN A 206 -35.75 24.45 20.70
N ILE A 207 -36.09 23.19 20.88
CA ILE A 207 -36.98 22.72 21.94
C ILE A 207 -36.39 23.00 23.32
N GLU A 208 -35.10 22.73 23.54
CA GLU A 208 -34.39 23.02 24.78
C GLU A 208 -34.47 24.52 25.14
N TYR A 209 -34.26 25.41 24.16
CA TYR A 209 -34.34 26.85 24.35
C TYR A 209 -35.79 27.30 24.67
N ALA A 210 -36.76 26.75 23.94
CA ALA A 210 -38.20 27.08 24.19
C ALA A 210 -38.64 26.64 25.59
N ASN A 211 -38.24 25.47 26.05
CA ASN A 211 -38.54 24.98 27.40
C ASN A 211 -37.87 25.84 28.47
N ARG A 212 -36.64 26.25 28.29
CA ARG A 212 -35.95 27.17 29.20
C ARG A 212 -36.67 28.53 29.32
N ASP A 213 -37.10 29.07 28.20
CA ASP A 213 -37.86 30.33 28.16
C ASP A 213 -39.22 30.20 28.85
N ALA A 214 -39.89 29.07 28.63
CA ALA A 214 -41.16 28.80 29.28
C ALA A 214 -41.02 28.70 30.80
N GLU A 215 -39.97 28.03 31.26
CA GLU A 215 -39.67 27.90 32.69
C GLU A 215 -39.30 29.26 33.30
N GLN A 216 -38.52 30.08 32.64
CA GLN A 216 -38.17 31.42 33.10
C GLN A 216 -39.39 32.32 33.20
N ARG A 217 -40.24 32.33 32.19
CA ARG A 217 -41.53 33.12 32.23
C ARG A 217 -42.43 32.66 33.36
N ARG A 218 -42.48 31.33 33.60
CA ARG A 218 -43.27 30.81 34.72
C ARG A 218 -42.75 31.35 36.06
N LYS A 219 -41.43 31.33 36.30
CA LYS A 219 -40.81 31.86 37.49
C LYS A 219 -41.06 33.35 37.67
N GLU A 220 -40.93 34.14 36.60
CA GLU A 220 -41.20 35.58 36.60
C GLU A 220 -42.68 35.88 36.93
N LEU A 221 -43.63 35.11 36.40
CA LEU A 221 -45.06 35.25 36.73
C LEU A 221 -45.38 34.86 38.18
N GLU A 222 -44.76 33.79 38.70
CA GLU A 222 -44.90 33.38 40.10
C GLU A 222 -44.33 34.44 41.05
N GLU A 223 -43.19 35.07 40.74
CA GLU A 223 -42.59 36.17 41.51
C GLU A 223 -43.48 37.41 41.49
N GLN A 224 -44.02 37.83 40.32
CA GLN A 224 -44.91 38.96 40.19
C GLN A 224 -46.22 38.71 40.93
N ALA A 225 -46.76 37.50 40.93
CA ALA A 225 -47.96 37.17 41.70
C ALA A 225 -47.75 37.27 43.21
N ALA A 226 -46.60 36.70 43.68
CA ALA A 226 -46.20 36.75 45.10
C ALA A 226 -45.96 38.22 45.57
N GLU A 227 -45.44 39.08 44.70
CA GLU A 227 -45.19 40.49 45.03
C GLU A 227 -46.51 41.27 45.12
N LYS A 228 -47.44 41.04 44.21
CA LYS A 228 -48.81 41.65 44.26
C LYS A 228 -49.60 41.22 45.50
N GLU A 229 -49.45 39.94 45.90
CA GLU A 229 -50.09 39.44 47.10
C GLU A 229 -49.55 40.09 48.38
N LYS A 230 -48.20 40.28 48.43
CA LYS A 230 -47.57 41.03 49.54
C LYS A 230 -47.94 42.49 49.58
N GLU A 231 -48.12 43.16 48.42
CA GLU A 231 -48.64 44.56 48.37
C GLU A 231 -50.03 44.64 48.78
N ALA A 232 -50.91 43.72 48.36
CA ALA A 232 -52.36 43.73 48.80
C ALA A 232 -52.44 43.53 50.31
N HIS A 233 -51.64 42.63 50.90
CA HIS A 233 -51.62 42.47 52.39
C HIS A 233 -51.01 43.67 53.16
N ARG A 234 -50.25 44.55 52.49
CA ARG A 234 -49.78 45.81 53.13
C ARG A 234 -50.75 46.91 53.10
N GLN A 235 -51.82 46.86 52.27
CA GLN A 235 -52.86 47.90 52.14
C GLN A 235 -54.10 47.59 52.98
N GLU A 236 -54.19 46.37 53.51
CA GLU A 236 -55.15 46.02 54.56
C GLU A 236 -54.59 46.32 55.98
#